data_06b2a9c87371100c57092c7c00fb3cba
#
_entry.id   06b2a9c87371100c57092c7c00fb3cba
#
_cell.length_a   1.000
_cell.length_b   1.000
_cell.length_c   1.000
_cell.angle_alpha   90.00
_cell.angle_beta   90.00
_cell.angle_gamma   90.00
#
_symmetry.space_group_name_H-M   'P 1'
#
loop_
_entity.id
_entity.type
_entity.pdbx_description
1 polymer ?
#
loop_
_entity_poly.entity_id
_entity_poly.type
_entity_poly.pdbx_seq_one_letter_code
_entity_poly.pdbx_strand_id
1 'polypeptide(L)'
;SQAQAISDDLRGAGVASVTMRLRGIDADGAYAGRLDTAFRADRKLGGLDGFLTLQETENTAVYPDMELTMFTKSGGGVSALFDASSDLLRDTVRLPAFRLAAGDVNDELPARRLLKAFQIPTVTAKLAASLNKAGVKNAAAASLGLAPYPDYSRSHVTSIGETARLLEQAAEALGKRGGLMLEAPGAAVLP
;
A
#
# COMPACT_ATOMS: atom_id res chain seq x y z
N SER A 1 -21.88 -1.51 8.73
CA SER A 1 -21.24 -1.21 7.43
C SER A 1 -21.53 -2.32 6.42
N GLN A 2 -21.38 -2.07 5.12
CA GLN A 2 -21.53 -3.13 4.09
C GLN A 2 -20.58 -4.30 4.34
N ALA A 3 -19.33 -4.03 4.73
CA ALA A 3 -18.36 -5.07 5.05
C ALA A 3 -18.82 -5.96 6.22
N GLN A 4 -19.46 -5.37 7.24
CA GLN A 4 -20.04 -6.14 8.34
C GLN A 4 -21.19 -7.03 7.87
N ALA A 5 -22.11 -6.50 7.06
CA ALA A 5 -23.22 -7.29 6.52
C ALA A 5 -22.71 -8.46 5.67
N ILE A 6 -21.72 -8.24 4.80
CA ILE A 6 -21.10 -9.33 4.01
C ILE A 6 -20.47 -10.40 4.93
N SER A 7 -19.77 -9.98 6.00
CA SER A 7 -19.20 -10.94 6.96
C SER A 7 -20.29 -11.77 7.64
N ASP A 8 -21.37 -11.12 8.06
CA ASP A 8 -22.48 -11.77 8.76
C ASP A 8 -23.25 -12.73 7.83
N ASP A 9 -23.49 -12.34 6.58
CA ASP A 9 -24.11 -13.19 5.56
C ASP A 9 -23.27 -14.43 5.25
N LEU A 10 -21.95 -14.28 5.06
CA LEU A 10 -21.04 -15.39 4.81
C LEU A 10 -21.01 -16.37 6.00
N ARG A 11 -20.98 -15.86 7.22
CA ARG A 11 -21.04 -16.71 8.42
C ARG A 11 -22.38 -17.39 8.56
N GLY A 12 -23.47 -16.70 8.26
CA GLY A 12 -24.82 -17.29 8.21
C GLY A 12 -24.92 -18.42 7.19
N ALA A 13 -24.15 -18.37 6.11
CA ALA A 13 -24.01 -19.43 5.11
C ALA A 13 -23.03 -20.55 5.51
N GLY A 14 -22.45 -20.53 6.73
CA GLY A 14 -21.57 -21.59 7.23
C GLY A 14 -20.08 -21.37 6.97
N VAL A 15 -19.66 -20.19 6.53
CA VAL A 15 -18.22 -19.85 6.36
C VAL A 15 -17.58 -19.66 7.74
N ALA A 16 -16.59 -20.49 8.06
CA ALA A 16 -15.96 -20.53 9.38
C ALA A 16 -15.08 -19.31 9.68
N SER A 17 -14.42 -18.73 8.66
CA SER A 17 -13.58 -17.53 8.80
C SER A 17 -13.64 -16.67 7.55
N VAL A 18 -13.54 -15.34 7.73
CA VAL A 18 -13.59 -14.37 6.65
C VAL A 18 -12.33 -13.52 6.68
N THR A 19 -11.65 -13.40 5.53
CA THR A 19 -10.53 -12.48 5.36
C THR A 19 -10.93 -11.39 4.38
N MET A 20 -10.82 -10.12 4.80
CA MET A 20 -11.22 -8.98 3.99
C MET A 20 -10.04 -8.06 3.73
N ARG A 21 -9.78 -7.75 2.46
CA ARG A 21 -8.93 -6.64 2.05
C ARG A 21 -9.82 -5.44 1.72
N LEU A 22 -9.66 -4.36 2.44
CA LEU A 22 -10.46 -3.15 2.28
C LEU A 22 -9.68 -2.11 1.49
N ARG A 23 -10.08 -1.88 0.25
CA ARG A 23 -9.52 -0.83 -0.61
C ARG A 23 -10.26 0.49 -0.42
N GLY A 24 -9.51 1.60 -0.47
CA GLY A 24 -10.09 2.94 -0.42
C GLY A 24 -10.66 3.34 0.93
N ILE A 25 -10.26 2.67 1.99
CA ILE A 25 -10.68 3.02 3.35
C ILE A 25 -9.93 4.24 3.88
N ASP A 26 -8.73 4.53 3.38
CA ASP A 26 -7.96 5.71 3.74
C ASP A 26 -8.42 6.95 2.96
N ALA A 27 -8.73 8.03 3.69
CA ALA A 27 -9.24 9.27 3.10
C ALA A 27 -8.21 10.01 2.23
N ASP A 28 -6.92 9.80 2.49
CA ASP A 28 -5.82 10.54 1.89
C ASP A 28 -4.82 9.66 1.10
N GLY A 29 -4.99 8.34 1.11
CA GLY A 29 -4.02 7.38 0.61
C GLY A 29 -4.07 7.10 -0.89
N ALA A 30 -3.97 5.84 -1.26
CA ALA A 30 -3.86 5.35 -2.63
C ALA A 30 -4.95 5.88 -3.57
N TYR A 31 -6.18 6.02 -3.10
CA TYR A 31 -7.28 6.58 -3.89
C TYR A 31 -7.12 8.07 -4.20
N ALA A 32 -6.48 8.82 -3.32
CA ALA A 32 -6.12 10.21 -3.59
C ALA A 32 -4.85 10.33 -4.46
N GLY A 33 -4.22 9.21 -4.81
CA GLY A 33 -2.98 9.15 -5.58
C GLY A 33 -1.74 9.51 -4.77
N ARG A 34 -1.78 9.34 -3.45
CA ARG A 34 -0.70 9.61 -2.51
C ARG A 34 -0.19 8.33 -1.87
N LEU A 35 1.02 8.36 -1.31
CA LEU A 35 1.51 7.28 -0.47
C LEU A 35 0.84 7.31 0.91
N ASP A 36 0.62 6.13 1.46
CA ASP A 36 0.08 5.96 2.80
C ASP A 36 1.21 6.07 3.84
N THR A 37 1.45 7.29 4.33
CA THR A 37 2.39 7.56 5.42
C THR A 37 1.72 7.63 6.79
N ALA A 38 0.38 7.66 6.82
CA ALA A 38 -0.44 7.64 8.00
C ALA A 38 -1.80 7.03 7.67
N PHE A 39 -2.32 6.18 8.55
CA PHE A 39 -3.67 5.63 8.41
C PHE A 39 -4.73 6.61 8.90
N ARG A 40 -5.68 6.95 8.05
CA ARG A 40 -6.80 7.86 8.34
C ARG A 40 -8.08 7.30 7.73
N ALA A 41 -8.77 6.46 8.47
CA ALA A 41 -10.03 5.90 8.00
C ALA A 41 -11.04 6.98 7.62
N ASP A 42 -11.64 6.86 6.43
CA ASP A 42 -12.61 7.84 5.92
C ASP A 42 -13.87 7.83 6.79
N ARG A 43 -14.24 9.02 7.31
CA ARG A 43 -15.43 9.20 8.14
C ARG A 43 -16.71 8.77 7.45
N LYS A 44 -16.80 8.91 6.12
CA LYS A 44 -17.96 8.49 5.33
C LYS A 44 -18.13 6.97 5.32
N LEU A 45 -17.07 6.21 5.58
CA LEU A 45 -17.06 4.74 5.65
C LEU A 45 -17.17 4.23 7.11
N GLY A 46 -17.43 5.09 8.08
CA GLY A 46 -17.51 4.76 9.49
C GLY A 46 -16.32 5.19 10.33
N GLY A 47 -15.30 5.78 9.71
CA GLY A 47 -14.11 6.25 10.41
C GLY A 47 -13.29 5.14 11.07
N LEU A 48 -12.43 5.54 12.00
CA LEU A 48 -11.59 4.60 12.74
C LEU A 48 -12.42 3.65 13.61
N ASP A 49 -13.44 4.16 14.29
CA ASP A 49 -14.28 3.34 15.19
C ASP A 49 -15.02 2.23 14.42
N GLY A 50 -15.57 2.57 13.24
CA GLY A 50 -16.21 1.57 12.37
C GLY A 50 -15.24 0.52 11.83
N PHE A 51 -13.98 0.90 11.56
CA PHE A 51 -12.93 -0.03 11.18
C PHE A 51 -12.54 -0.95 12.35
N LEU A 52 -12.32 -0.39 13.54
CA LEU A 52 -11.94 -1.18 14.72
C LEU A 52 -13.05 -2.15 15.12
N THR A 53 -14.33 -1.72 15.08
CA THR A 53 -15.47 -2.62 15.30
C THR A 53 -15.46 -3.81 14.33
N LEU A 54 -15.17 -3.58 13.05
CA LEU A 54 -15.06 -4.64 12.06
C LEU A 54 -13.86 -5.57 12.35
N GLN A 55 -12.72 -5.00 12.76
CA GLN A 55 -11.52 -5.75 13.13
C GLN A 55 -11.73 -6.66 14.35
N GLU A 56 -12.62 -6.28 15.28
CA GLU A 56 -12.94 -7.05 16.48
C GLU A 56 -14.03 -8.10 16.24
N THR A 57 -14.60 -8.15 15.04
CA THR A 57 -15.59 -9.17 14.70
C THR A 57 -14.95 -10.55 14.72
N GLU A 58 -15.58 -11.48 15.45
CA GLU A 58 -15.08 -12.85 15.62
C GLU A 58 -14.84 -13.53 14.28
N ASN A 59 -13.76 -14.30 14.16
CA ASN A 59 -13.36 -15.03 12.95
C ASN A 59 -13.28 -14.17 11.67
N THR A 60 -13.01 -12.87 11.83
CA THR A 60 -12.85 -11.94 10.71
C THR A 60 -11.48 -11.27 10.76
N ALA A 61 -10.66 -11.48 9.74
CA ALA A 61 -9.39 -10.79 9.58
C ALA A 61 -9.54 -9.63 8.57
N VAL A 62 -9.22 -8.42 8.98
CA VAL A 62 -9.40 -7.21 8.17
C VAL A 62 -8.04 -6.59 7.86
N TYR A 63 -7.80 -6.32 6.57
CA TYR A 63 -6.56 -5.77 6.03
C TYR A 63 -6.86 -4.47 5.27
N PRO A 64 -6.60 -3.30 5.84
CA PRO A 64 -6.67 -2.04 5.09
C PRO A 64 -5.57 -2.02 4.03
N ASP A 65 -5.94 -1.66 2.80
CA ASP A 65 -5.02 -1.63 1.66
C ASP A 65 -4.23 -0.32 1.63
N MET A 66 -2.91 -0.42 1.74
CA MET A 66 -1.96 0.69 1.84
C MET A 66 -1.03 0.73 0.63
N GLU A 67 -0.77 1.92 0.11
CA GLU A 67 0.16 2.16 -1.00
C GLU A 67 1.47 2.78 -0.50
N LEU A 68 2.57 2.09 -0.69
CA LEU A 68 3.88 2.45 -0.14
C LEU A 68 4.94 2.80 -1.17
N THR A 69 4.74 2.41 -2.43
CA THR A 69 5.78 2.54 -3.46
C THR A 69 5.35 3.34 -4.67
N MET A 70 4.03 3.49 -4.93
CA MET A 70 3.51 4.15 -6.11
C MET A 70 2.60 5.32 -5.77
N PHE A 71 2.78 6.44 -6.44
CA PHE A 71 1.97 7.65 -6.23
C PHE A 71 1.85 8.49 -7.51
N THR A 72 0.85 9.36 -7.54
CA THR A 72 0.63 10.33 -8.63
C THR A 72 0.77 11.76 -8.14
N LYS A 73 0.49 12.01 -6.85
CA LYS A 73 0.45 13.34 -6.23
C LYS A 73 1.33 13.39 -4.97
N SER A 74 1.84 14.56 -4.68
CA SER A 74 2.52 14.84 -3.41
C SER A 74 1.58 14.72 -2.22
N GLY A 75 2.09 14.28 -1.08
CA GLY A 75 1.35 14.19 0.18
C GLY A 75 2.07 13.31 1.21
N GLY A 76 1.68 13.41 2.47
CA GLY A 76 2.28 12.61 3.54
C GLY A 76 3.78 12.86 3.77
N GLY A 77 4.30 14.03 3.37
CA GLY A 77 5.73 14.34 3.43
C GLY A 77 6.53 13.76 2.27
N VAL A 78 5.86 13.30 1.19
CA VAL A 78 6.47 12.82 -0.05
C VAL A 78 6.14 13.80 -1.18
N SER A 79 7.14 14.18 -1.95
CA SER A 79 7.03 15.09 -3.10
C SER A 79 7.03 14.32 -4.41
N ALA A 80 6.02 14.53 -5.23
CA ALA A 80 5.95 13.91 -6.56
C ALA A 80 7.06 14.41 -7.52
N LEU A 81 7.69 15.54 -7.20
CA LEU A 81 8.79 16.09 -8.00
C LEU A 81 10.17 15.58 -7.52
N PHE A 82 10.36 15.50 -6.19
CA PHE A 82 11.70 15.25 -5.63
C PHE A 82 11.90 13.82 -5.15
N ASP A 83 10.82 13.09 -4.83
CA ASP A 83 10.92 11.77 -4.21
C ASP A 83 10.57 10.62 -5.17
N ALA A 84 10.33 10.94 -6.44
CA ALA A 84 10.16 9.94 -7.48
C ALA A 84 11.51 9.37 -7.93
N SER A 85 11.54 8.05 -8.19
CA SER A 85 12.71 7.36 -8.73
C SER A 85 13.03 7.83 -10.15
N SER A 86 14.29 7.65 -10.55
CA SER A 86 14.80 8.05 -11.85
C SER A 86 15.31 6.86 -12.65
N ASP A 87 15.16 6.89 -13.96
CA ASP A 87 15.75 5.93 -14.90
C ASP A 87 17.25 6.24 -15.19
N LEU A 88 17.85 5.49 -16.08
CA LEU A 88 19.25 5.67 -16.50
C LEU A 88 19.55 7.04 -17.10
N LEU A 89 18.57 7.67 -17.74
CA LEU A 89 18.69 9.04 -18.29
C LEU A 89 18.47 10.10 -17.23
N ARG A 90 18.14 9.67 -16.00
CA ARG A 90 17.79 10.51 -14.85
C ARG A 90 16.46 11.22 -15.00
N ASP A 91 15.60 10.72 -15.88
CA ASP A 91 14.22 11.15 -15.98
C ASP A 91 13.38 10.44 -14.92
N THR A 92 12.30 11.10 -14.50
CA THR A 92 11.36 10.49 -13.54
C THR A 92 10.69 9.27 -14.15
N VAL A 93 10.79 8.12 -13.48
CA VAL A 93 10.08 6.90 -13.89
C VAL A 93 8.58 7.13 -13.79
N ARG A 94 7.88 6.87 -14.89
CA ARG A 94 6.42 6.99 -15.00
C ARG A 94 5.83 5.68 -15.48
N LEU A 95 4.90 5.15 -14.70
CA LEU A 95 4.13 3.97 -15.03
C LEU A 95 2.76 4.42 -15.55
N PRO A 96 2.52 4.34 -16.87
CA PRO A 96 1.23 4.75 -17.43
C PRO A 96 0.12 3.82 -16.93
N ALA A 97 -1.10 4.33 -16.83
CA ALA A 97 -2.27 3.50 -16.65
C ALA A 97 -2.65 2.85 -17.99
N PHE A 98 -3.12 1.61 -17.95
CA PHE A 98 -3.57 0.89 -19.14
C PHE A 98 -5.09 0.68 -19.11
N ARG A 99 -5.73 0.78 -20.26
CA ARG A 99 -7.10 0.31 -20.50
C ARG A 99 -7.04 -1.14 -20.92
N LEU A 100 -7.33 -2.06 -20.00
CA LEU A 100 -7.22 -3.49 -20.26
C LEU A 100 -8.10 -3.94 -21.45
N ALA A 101 -9.28 -3.36 -21.60
CA ALA A 101 -10.21 -3.70 -22.69
C ALA A 101 -9.71 -3.26 -24.07
N ALA A 102 -8.95 -2.17 -24.15
CA ALA A 102 -8.44 -1.61 -25.40
C ALA A 102 -6.97 -2.00 -25.67
N GLY A 103 -6.24 -2.45 -24.64
CA GLY A 103 -4.83 -2.80 -24.73
C GLY A 103 -3.90 -1.59 -24.95
N ASP A 104 -4.38 -0.38 -24.64
CA ASP A 104 -3.65 0.87 -24.84
C ASP A 104 -3.41 1.65 -23.56
N VAL A 105 -2.59 2.70 -23.64
CA VAL A 105 -2.34 3.62 -22.52
C VAL A 105 -3.58 4.49 -22.30
N ASN A 106 -3.98 4.61 -21.04
CA ASN A 106 -5.06 5.51 -20.63
C ASN A 106 -4.49 6.89 -20.27
N ASP A 107 -4.48 7.80 -21.23
CA ASP A 107 -3.97 9.17 -21.05
C ASP A 107 -4.88 10.06 -20.18
N GLU A 108 -6.09 9.62 -19.88
CA GLU A 108 -7.01 10.35 -19.00
C GLU A 108 -6.61 10.19 -17.52
N LEU A 109 -5.87 9.13 -17.19
CA LEU A 109 -5.39 8.89 -15.83
C LEU A 109 -3.93 9.33 -15.69
N PRO A 110 -3.59 9.98 -14.57
CA PRO A 110 -2.21 10.38 -14.31
C PRO A 110 -1.30 9.16 -14.17
N ALA A 111 -0.16 9.18 -14.86
CA ALA A 111 0.86 8.16 -14.71
C ALA A 111 1.33 8.09 -13.25
N ARG A 112 1.48 6.88 -12.72
CA ARG A 112 2.06 6.63 -11.40
C ARG A 112 3.57 6.81 -11.45
N ARG A 113 4.14 7.27 -10.35
CA ARG A 113 5.58 7.35 -10.13
C ARG A 113 5.98 6.31 -9.10
N LEU A 114 7.19 5.79 -9.21
CA LEU A 114 7.79 4.94 -8.18
C LEU A 114 8.48 5.84 -7.15
N LEU A 115 8.38 5.50 -5.87
CA LEU A 115 9.12 6.13 -4.80
C LEU A 115 10.61 5.84 -4.95
N LYS A 116 11.50 6.77 -4.62
CA LYS A 116 12.93 6.49 -4.48
C LYS A 116 13.13 5.33 -3.51
N ALA A 117 13.83 4.29 -3.96
CA ALA A 117 13.90 3.03 -3.23
C ALA A 117 14.42 3.20 -1.79
N PHE A 118 15.43 4.04 -1.58
CA PHE A 118 16.02 4.28 -0.26
C PHE A 118 15.05 4.93 0.75
N GLN A 119 13.92 5.50 0.30
CA GLN A 119 12.90 6.09 1.17
C GLN A 119 11.84 5.08 1.64
N ILE A 120 11.76 3.90 1.02
CA ILE A 120 10.76 2.87 1.36
C ILE A 120 10.75 2.55 2.86
N PRO A 121 11.89 2.29 3.53
CA PRO A 121 11.88 2.01 4.97
C PRO A 121 11.34 3.18 5.80
N THR A 122 11.66 4.42 5.42
CA THR A 122 11.19 5.61 6.14
C THR A 122 9.67 5.79 6.03
N VAL A 123 9.11 5.61 4.83
CA VAL A 123 7.66 5.68 4.60
C VAL A 123 6.96 4.56 5.35
N THR A 124 7.49 3.34 5.27
CA THR A 124 6.96 2.17 5.98
C THR A 124 6.97 2.35 7.50
N ALA A 125 8.05 2.88 8.07
CA ALA A 125 8.15 3.13 9.50
C ALA A 125 7.10 4.17 9.98
N LYS A 126 6.87 5.23 9.21
CA LYS A 126 5.82 6.22 9.50
C LYS A 126 4.43 5.58 9.47
N LEU A 127 4.13 4.77 8.45
CA LEU A 127 2.86 4.06 8.36
C LEU A 127 2.70 3.08 9.52
N ALA A 128 3.71 2.26 9.82
CA ALA A 128 3.69 1.30 10.91
C ALA A 128 3.40 1.97 12.27
N ALA A 129 4.05 3.10 12.54
CA ALA A 129 3.78 3.89 13.75
C ALA A 129 2.34 4.42 13.79
N SER A 130 1.81 4.88 12.66
CA SER A 130 0.44 5.37 12.57
C SER A 130 -0.60 4.26 12.77
N LEU A 131 -0.39 3.09 12.15
CA LEU A 131 -1.25 1.92 12.34
C LEU A 131 -1.24 1.46 13.82
N ASN A 132 -0.07 1.43 14.46
CA ASN A 132 0.04 1.11 15.89
C ASN A 132 -0.76 2.09 16.75
N LYS A 133 -0.58 3.39 16.51
CA LYS A 133 -1.32 4.44 17.23
C LYS A 133 -2.83 4.32 17.03
N ALA A 134 -3.28 3.88 15.86
CA ALA A 134 -4.68 3.67 15.54
C ALA A 134 -5.25 2.34 16.04
N GLY A 135 -4.45 1.43 16.62
CA GLY A 135 -4.90 0.10 17.06
C GLY A 135 -5.19 -0.86 15.90
N VAL A 136 -4.72 -0.56 14.69
CA VAL A 136 -4.92 -1.41 13.50
C VAL A 136 -3.93 -2.56 13.52
N LYS A 137 -4.42 -3.81 13.53
CA LYS A 137 -3.58 -5.03 13.70
C LYS A 137 -2.89 -5.45 12.41
N ASN A 138 -3.64 -5.52 11.31
CA ASN A 138 -3.16 -6.05 10.04
C ASN A 138 -3.02 -4.95 8.98
N ALA A 139 -2.30 -5.22 7.91
CA ALA A 139 -2.21 -4.34 6.75
C ALA A 139 -2.12 -5.14 5.45
N ALA A 140 -2.68 -4.62 4.37
CA ALA A 140 -2.36 -5.06 3.02
C ALA A 140 -1.48 -4.00 2.36
N ALA A 141 -0.38 -4.43 1.74
CA ALA A 141 0.57 -3.55 1.07
C ALA A 141 0.91 -4.15 -0.31
N ALA A 142 -0.05 -4.04 -1.23
CA ALA A 142 0.03 -4.66 -2.54
C ALA A 142 1.31 -4.31 -3.29
N SER A 143 1.69 -3.04 -3.25
CA SER A 143 2.83 -2.53 -4.00
C SER A 143 4.19 -3.01 -3.47
N LEU A 144 4.30 -3.48 -2.23
CA LEU A 144 5.53 -4.11 -1.73
C LEU A 144 5.81 -5.46 -2.38
N GLY A 145 4.79 -6.14 -2.93
CA GLY A 145 4.94 -7.39 -3.67
C GLY A 145 5.42 -7.21 -5.11
N LEU A 146 5.56 -5.98 -5.60
CA LEU A 146 6.03 -5.71 -6.96
C LEU A 146 7.49 -6.11 -7.15
N ALA A 147 7.86 -6.30 -8.42
CA ALA A 147 9.25 -6.55 -8.78
C ALA A 147 10.14 -5.38 -8.30
N PRO A 148 11.32 -5.66 -7.73
CA PRO A 148 12.27 -4.62 -7.38
C PRO A 148 12.72 -3.85 -8.62
N TYR A 149 12.98 -2.57 -8.45
CA TYR A 149 13.37 -1.64 -9.52
C TYR A 149 14.66 -0.90 -9.17
N PRO A 150 15.50 -0.55 -10.14
CA PRO A 150 16.64 0.32 -9.91
C PRO A 150 16.20 1.77 -9.79
N ASP A 151 16.94 2.57 -9.03
CA ASP A 151 16.77 4.02 -8.95
C ASP A 151 18.11 4.71 -9.25
N TYR A 152 18.15 5.49 -10.32
CA TYR A 152 19.35 6.22 -10.77
C TYR A 152 19.31 7.70 -10.36
N SER A 153 18.62 8.01 -9.26
CA SER A 153 18.57 9.38 -8.72
C SER A 153 19.97 9.93 -8.44
N ARG A 154 20.18 11.23 -8.72
CA ARG A 154 21.49 11.88 -8.54
C ARG A 154 22.01 11.84 -7.10
N SER A 155 21.10 11.90 -6.14
CA SER A 155 21.44 11.91 -4.72
C SER A 155 21.82 10.55 -4.16
N HIS A 156 21.28 9.48 -4.75
CA HIS A 156 21.48 8.11 -4.28
C HIS A 156 21.06 7.13 -5.36
N VAL A 157 22.01 6.39 -5.88
CA VAL A 157 21.75 5.32 -6.85
C VAL A 157 21.47 4.04 -6.05
N THR A 158 20.35 3.39 -6.34
CA THR A 158 19.96 2.14 -5.70
C THR A 158 19.86 1.03 -6.74
N SER A 159 20.57 -0.06 -6.54
CA SER A 159 20.51 -1.24 -7.42
C SER A 159 19.22 -2.02 -7.22
N ILE A 160 18.88 -2.90 -8.19
CA ILE A 160 17.73 -3.82 -8.07
C ILE A 160 17.87 -4.70 -6.82
N GLY A 161 19.07 -5.25 -6.54
CA GLY A 161 19.30 -6.09 -5.36
C GLY A 161 19.17 -5.33 -4.03
N GLU A 162 19.54 -4.06 -4.02
CA GLU A 162 19.35 -3.20 -2.86
C GLU A 162 17.87 -2.86 -2.65
N THR A 163 17.15 -2.54 -3.73
CA THR A 163 15.70 -2.32 -3.66
C THR A 163 14.97 -3.57 -3.17
N ALA A 164 15.36 -4.76 -3.62
CA ALA A 164 14.80 -6.03 -3.12
C ALA A 164 14.92 -6.12 -1.59
N ARG A 165 16.11 -5.85 -1.04
CA ARG A 165 16.33 -5.85 0.42
C ARG A 165 15.51 -4.78 1.15
N LEU A 166 15.34 -3.61 0.55
CA LEU A 166 14.52 -2.54 1.15
C LEU A 166 13.02 -2.90 1.17
N LEU A 167 12.52 -3.58 0.13
CA LEU A 167 11.15 -4.10 0.08
C LEU A 167 10.95 -5.21 1.12
N GLU A 168 11.91 -6.14 1.26
CA GLU A 168 11.91 -7.17 2.29
C GLU A 168 11.87 -6.58 3.70
N GLN A 169 12.75 -5.62 4.00
CA GLN A 169 12.76 -4.91 5.28
C GLN A 169 11.42 -4.21 5.57
N ALA A 170 10.80 -3.61 4.55
CA ALA A 170 9.49 -2.98 4.68
C ALA A 170 8.39 -4.01 4.97
N ALA A 171 8.39 -5.14 4.28
CA ALA A 171 7.46 -6.24 4.52
C ALA A 171 7.62 -6.83 5.92
N GLU A 172 8.86 -7.09 6.36
CA GLU A 172 9.14 -7.53 7.74
C GLU A 172 8.66 -6.54 8.80
N ALA A 173 8.91 -5.24 8.59
CA ALA A 173 8.52 -4.19 9.54
C ALA A 173 6.99 -4.13 9.72
N LEU A 174 6.22 -4.34 8.66
CA LEU A 174 4.77 -4.44 8.73
C LEU A 174 4.32 -5.78 9.28
N GLY A 175 4.93 -6.89 8.87
CA GLY A 175 4.59 -8.24 9.30
C GLY A 175 4.82 -8.48 10.80
N LYS A 176 5.86 -7.88 11.38
CA LYS A 176 6.13 -7.95 12.84
C LYS A 176 5.03 -7.33 13.71
N ARG A 177 4.16 -6.50 13.13
CA ARG A 177 3.03 -5.87 13.84
C ARG A 177 1.81 -6.78 13.91
N GLY A 178 1.60 -7.59 12.88
CA GLY A 178 0.42 -8.43 12.70
C GLY A 178 0.40 -9.06 11.31
N GLY A 179 -0.78 -9.44 10.82
CA GLY A 179 -0.90 -10.01 9.48
C GLY A 179 -0.52 -9.00 8.40
N LEU A 180 0.27 -9.46 7.42
CA LEU A 180 0.59 -8.70 6.22
C LEU A 180 0.04 -9.46 4.99
N MET A 181 -0.71 -8.74 4.15
CA MET A 181 -1.18 -9.25 2.86
C MET A 181 -0.43 -8.55 1.73
N LEU A 182 0.21 -9.31 0.86
CA LEU A 182 0.88 -8.83 -0.34
C LEU A 182 0.14 -9.32 -1.58
N GLU A 183 0.18 -8.55 -2.67
CA GLU A 183 -0.35 -8.98 -3.96
C GLU A 183 0.81 -9.44 -4.84
N ALA A 184 0.70 -10.68 -5.37
CA ALA A 184 1.71 -11.30 -6.24
C ALA A 184 3.16 -11.11 -5.73
N PRO A 185 3.47 -11.54 -4.49
CA PRO A 185 4.79 -11.29 -3.92
C PRO A 185 5.86 -11.95 -4.77
N GLY A 186 6.84 -11.16 -5.19
CA GLY A 186 8.06 -11.68 -5.81
C GLY A 186 8.91 -12.43 -4.79
N ALA A 187 9.86 -13.26 -5.25
CA ALA A 187 10.75 -14.04 -4.38
C ALA A 187 11.57 -13.19 -3.39
N ALA A 188 11.72 -11.89 -3.67
CA ALA A 188 12.46 -10.96 -2.82
C ALA A 188 11.73 -10.58 -1.52
N VAL A 189 10.42 -10.85 -1.40
CA VAL A 189 9.60 -10.47 -0.22
C VAL A 189 8.91 -11.66 0.44
N LEU A 190 9.18 -12.86 -0.03
CA LEU A 190 8.78 -14.10 0.65
C LEU A 190 9.86 -14.48 1.68
N PRO A 191 9.49 -14.81 2.92
CA PRO A 191 10.42 -15.30 3.92
C PRO A 191 11.02 -16.65 3.56
#